data_28df000880657dbdf071769d9c5a0a38
#
_entry.id   28df000880657dbdf071769d9c5a0a38
#
_cell.length_a   1.000
_cell.length_b   1.000
_cell.length_c   1.000
_cell.angle_alpha   90.00
_cell.angle_beta   90.00
_cell.angle_gamma   90.00
#
_symmetry.space_group_name_H-M   'P 1'
#
loop_
_entity.id
_entity.type
_entity.pdbx_description
1 polymer ?
#
loop_
_entity_poly.entity_id
_entity_poly.type
_entity_poly.pdbx_seq_one_letter_code
_entity_poly.pdbx_strand_id
1 'polypeptide(L)'
;MENAGDRECCPLNYYYEYFKQFNLMRHDIDSIKYYEINIDDIVILGGSGLFNVTKSFNNAINKVLECCHNVIVWSAGFNTHAGRWFQGETFPDIRMERFKMVSIRDYNHPSKIEYLPCPSAIAVGKINGYIDGKKIRKYGVIEHKDLPIQGIDWLKDRIKNSETLDNIVRYIKSSEVIITNTYHCAYWSILLNKKTIVIGKWSTKFDYFKCKPEFISIGQGEILTQKKIEESSKKANIYEGALEEAVKLNDLYFKRVKDYIDKCNLSKCKEKQEIYQMEYINSWNLQSKLEEIDWLLERRLEMEEFH
;
A
#
# COMPACT_ATOMS: atom_id res chain seq x y z
N MET A 1 -4.74 12.83 8.27
CA MET A 1 -4.30 12.78 6.85
C MET A 1 -3.90 11.36 6.52
N GLU A 2 -4.39 10.85 5.42
CA GLU A 2 -4.08 9.51 4.97
C GLU A 2 -2.62 9.35 4.56
N ASN A 3 -2.13 8.13 4.65
CA ASN A 3 -0.82 7.72 4.14
C ASN A 3 -0.84 7.78 2.60
N ALA A 4 0.14 8.45 1.97
CA ALA A 4 0.25 8.52 0.52
C ALA A 4 0.27 7.13 -0.13
N GLY A 5 0.90 6.15 0.51
CA GLY A 5 0.95 4.78 0.00
C GLY A 5 -0.43 4.13 -0.14
N ASP A 6 -1.31 4.36 0.80
CA ASP A 6 -2.65 3.77 0.78
C ASP A 6 -3.54 4.46 -0.28
N ARG A 7 -3.36 5.76 -0.51
CA ARG A 7 -4.01 6.47 -1.63
C ARG A 7 -3.59 5.96 -3.00
N GLU A 8 -2.30 5.70 -3.15
CA GLU A 8 -1.69 5.38 -4.45
C GLU A 8 -1.70 3.88 -4.78
N CYS A 9 -2.15 3.02 -3.89
CA CYS A 9 -2.16 1.58 -4.17
C CYS A 9 -3.41 1.09 -4.92
N CYS A 10 -4.38 1.95 -5.20
CA CYS A 10 -5.59 1.59 -5.94
C CYS A 10 -5.33 1.55 -7.46
N PRO A 11 -5.52 0.41 -8.15
CA PRO A 11 -5.29 0.30 -9.58
C PRO A 11 -6.22 1.18 -10.42
N LEU A 12 -7.40 1.53 -9.91
CA LEU A 12 -8.33 2.45 -10.57
C LEU A 12 -7.68 3.81 -10.90
N ASN A 13 -6.76 4.28 -10.06
CA ASN A 13 -6.06 5.56 -10.30
C ASN A 13 -5.26 5.57 -11.61
N TYR A 14 -4.90 4.40 -12.16
CA TYR A 14 -3.98 4.26 -13.29
C TYR A 14 -4.66 3.77 -14.57
N TYR A 15 -5.72 3.01 -14.43
CA TYR A 15 -6.47 2.41 -15.53
C TYR A 15 -7.90 2.95 -15.61
N TYR A 16 -8.13 4.16 -15.12
CA TYR A 16 -9.43 4.81 -15.07
C TYR A 16 -10.10 4.91 -16.43
N GLU A 17 -9.35 5.16 -17.49
CA GLU A 17 -9.88 5.28 -18.86
C GLU A 17 -10.62 4.01 -19.32
N TYR A 18 -10.20 2.84 -18.86
CA TYR A 18 -10.93 1.61 -19.10
C TYR A 18 -12.12 1.45 -18.15
N PHE A 19 -11.90 1.68 -16.85
CA PHE A 19 -12.92 1.40 -15.86
C PHE A 19 -14.11 2.38 -15.90
N LYS A 20 -13.90 3.62 -16.32
CA LYS A 20 -14.94 4.68 -16.38
C LYS A 20 -16.17 4.33 -17.24
N GLN A 21 -16.08 3.30 -18.10
CA GLN A 21 -17.22 2.83 -18.90
C GLN A 21 -18.24 1.99 -18.09
N PHE A 22 -17.92 1.64 -16.86
CA PHE A 22 -18.78 0.88 -15.96
C PHE A 22 -19.33 1.75 -14.84
N ASN A 23 -20.35 1.26 -14.15
CA ASN A 23 -20.82 1.88 -12.93
C ASN A 23 -19.82 1.58 -11.80
N LEU A 24 -18.98 2.57 -11.43
CA LEU A 24 -17.89 2.42 -10.49
C LEU A 24 -18.31 2.89 -9.11
N MET A 25 -18.02 2.07 -8.11
CA MET A 25 -18.05 2.45 -6.70
C MET A 25 -16.69 2.17 -6.09
N ARG A 26 -16.19 3.11 -5.29
CA ARG A 26 -14.92 2.97 -4.57
C ARG A 26 -15.20 3.05 -3.08
N HIS A 27 -14.78 2.03 -2.37
CA HIS A 27 -14.98 1.91 -0.93
C HIS A 27 -13.66 1.64 -0.22
N ASP A 28 -13.57 2.06 1.02
CA ASP A 28 -12.56 1.55 1.93
C ASP A 28 -12.95 0.15 2.40
N ILE A 29 -11.95 -0.69 2.67
CA ILE A 29 -12.20 -2.06 3.13
C ILE A 29 -12.95 -2.09 4.45
N ASP A 30 -12.71 -1.12 5.34
CA ASP A 30 -13.41 -1.01 6.62
C ASP A 30 -14.89 -0.68 6.46
N SER A 31 -15.26 0.01 5.38
CA SER A 31 -16.63 0.42 5.11
C SER A 31 -17.44 -0.59 4.31
N ILE A 32 -16.82 -1.64 3.79
CA ILE A 32 -17.50 -2.61 2.90
C ILE A 32 -18.72 -3.28 3.54
N LYS A 33 -18.74 -3.40 4.86
CA LYS A 33 -19.86 -3.98 5.61
C LYS A 33 -21.17 -3.19 5.47
N TYR A 34 -21.10 -1.91 5.09
CA TYR A 34 -22.25 -1.00 4.95
C TYR A 34 -22.81 -0.96 3.52
N TYR A 35 -22.15 -1.62 2.57
CA TYR A 35 -22.55 -1.60 1.18
C TYR A 35 -23.14 -2.92 0.72
N GLU A 36 -24.14 -2.83 -0.14
CA GLU A 36 -24.70 -3.98 -0.82
C GLU A 36 -23.78 -4.39 -1.97
N ILE A 37 -23.39 -5.65 -1.98
CA ILE A 37 -22.57 -6.26 -3.03
C ILE A 37 -23.43 -7.35 -3.65
N ASN A 38 -23.63 -7.27 -4.97
CA ASN A 38 -24.39 -8.26 -5.69
C ASN A 38 -23.49 -9.40 -6.18
N ILE A 39 -24.10 -10.56 -6.37
CA ILE A 39 -23.36 -11.78 -6.75
C ILE A 39 -22.62 -11.64 -8.09
N ASP A 40 -23.14 -10.83 -9.00
CA ASP A 40 -22.59 -10.58 -10.34
C ASP A 40 -21.67 -9.35 -10.41
N ASP A 41 -21.53 -8.62 -9.32
CA ASP A 41 -20.58 -7.50 -9.27
C ASP A 41 -19.15 -8.00 -9.50
N ILE A 42 -18.26 -7.12 -9.98
CA ILE A 42 -16.83 -7.37 -9.99
C ILE A 42 -16.20 -6.50 -8.91
N VAL A 43 -15.65 -7.15 -7.91
CA VAL A 43 -14.94 -6.49 -6.82
C VAL A 43 -13.44 -6.59 -7.04
N ILE A 44 -12.75 -5.44 -7.08
CA ILE A 44 -11.29 -5.38 -7.17
C ILE A 44 -10.75 -4.88 -5.82
N LEU A 45 -10.14 -5.79 -5.08
CA LEU A 45 -9.39 -5.45 -3.87
C LEU A 45 -8.00 -4.96 -4.31
N GLY A 46 -7.77 -3.65 -4.22
CA GLY A 46 -6.54 -3.03 -4.67
C GLY A 46 -5.50 -2.92 -3.56
N GLY A 47 -4.26 -3.12 -3.91
CA GLY A 47 -3.04 -2.75 -3.19
C GLY A 47 -3.04 -2.76 -1.66
N SER A 48 -2.08 -2.04 -1.08
CA SER A 48 -1.86 -1.93 0.36
C SER A 48 -1.58 -3.25 1.10
N GLY A 49 -1.49 -3.21 2.43
CA GLY A 49 -1.34 -4.40 3.28
C GLY A 49 -2.70 -4.82 3.80
N LEU A 50 -3.50 -5.52 3.01
CA LEU A 50 -4.88 -5.86 3.36
C LEU A 50 -5.00 -7.18 4.12
N PHE A 51 -4.07 -8.12 3.90
CA PHE A 51 -4.14 -9.44 4.51
C PHE A 51 -3.47 -9.46 5.88
N ASN A 52 -4.13 -9.99 6.88
CA ASN A 52 -3.64 -10.13 8.25
C ASN A 52 -3.32 -8.80 8.96
N VAL A 53 -3.94 -7.71 8.58
CA VAL A 53 -3.80 -6.43 9.30
C VAL A 53 -4.53 -6.51 10.62
N THR A 54 -5.84 -6.79 10.52
CA THR A 54 -6.74 -6.98 11.67
C THR A 54 -7.73 -8.09 11.34
N LYS A 55 -8.39 -8.61 12.37
CA LYS A 55 -9.49 -9.56 12.20
C LYS A 55 -10.67 -8.93 11.43
N SER A 56 -10.90 -7.64 11.63
CA SER A 56 -11.94 -6.87 10.94
C SER A 56 -11.71 -6.88 9.42
N PHE A 57 -10.47 -6.64 8.95
CA PHE A 57 -10.14 -6.69 7.51
C PHE A 57 -10.37 -8.07 6.92
N ASN A 58 -9.93 -9.13 7.62
CA ASN A 58 -10.15 -10.49 7.15
C ASN A 58 -11.65 -10.84 7.07
N ASN A 59 -12.44 -10.40 8.06
CA ASN A 59 -13.89 -10.58 8.06
C ASN A 59 -14.55 -9.80 6.90
N ALA A 60 -14.11 -8.57 6.64
CA ALA A 60 -14.63 -7.77 5.53
C ALA A 60 -14.34 -8.44 4.17
N ILE A 61 -13.13 -8.97 3.99
CA ILE A 61 -12.76 -9.71 2.77
C ILE A 61 -13.61 -10.98 2.64
N ASN A 62 -13.79 -11.74 3.71
CA ASN A 62 -14.62 -12.95 3.68
C ASN A 62 -16.08 -12.64 3.35
N LYS A 63 -16.63 -11.53 3.88
CA LYS A 63 -17.98 -11.07 3.52
C LYS A 63 -18.09 -10.78 2.02
N VAL A 64 -17.10 -10.10 1.43
CA VAL A 64 -17.05 -9.88 -0.02
C VAL A 64 -17.08 -11.20 -0.78
N LEU A 65 -16.28 -12.17 -0.34
CA LEU A 65 -16.21 -13.50 -0.95
C LEU A 65 -17.50 -14.33 -0.77
N GLU A 66 -18.32 -14.04 0.23
CA GLU A 66 -19.64 -14.67 0.42
C GLU A 66 -20.67 -14.08 -0.52
N CYS A 67 -20.62 -12.78 -0.78
CA CYS A 67 -21.62 -12.07 -1.58
C CYS A 67 -21.31 -12.07 -3.07
N CYS A 68 -20.03 -12.12 -3.49
CA CYS A 68 -19.59 -11.93 -4.85
C CYS A 68 -18.70 -13.08 -5.36
N HIS A 69 -18.96 -13.52 -6.58
CA HIS A 69 -18.15 -14.58 -7.23
C HIS A 69 -16.95 -14.05 -8.01
N ASN A 70 -16.93 -12.76 -8.33
CA ASN A 70 -15.96 -12.16 -9.24
C ASN A 70 -14.99 -11.24 -8.47
N VAL A 71 -14.33 -11.80 -7.45
CA VAL A 71 -13.40 -11.02 -6.61
C VAL A 71 -11.98 -11.17 -7.15
N ILE A 72 -11.36 -10.04 -7.46
CA ILE A 72 -10.00 -9.93 -7.99
C ILE A 72 -9.13 -9.22 -6.95
N VAL A 73 -7.99 -9.79 -6.62
CA VAL A 73 -6.99 -9.14 -5.76
C VAL A 73 -5.86 -8.61 -6.62
N TRP A 74 -5.59 -7.31 -6.50
CA TRP A 74 -4.55 -6.63 -7.24
C TRP A 74 -3.43 -6.16 -6.31
N SER A 75 -2.37 -6.95 -6.18
CA SER A 75 -1.17 -6.57 -5.42
C SER A 75 -1.43 -6.23 -3.94
N ALA A 76 -2.38 -6.93 -3.30
CA ALA A 76 -2.51 -6.84 -1.85
C ALA A 76 -1.26 -7.43 -1.17
N GLY A 77 -0.99 -7.03 0.08
CA GLY A 77 0.14 -7.54 0.84
C GLY A 77 -0.31 -8.11 2.17
N PHE A 78 0.50 -9.01 2.71
CA PHE A 78 0.41 -9.45 4.09
C PHE A 78 1.01 -8.37 5.01
N ASN A 79 0.37 -8.09 6.11
CA ASN A 79 0.78 -7.01 7.00
C ASN A 79 0.55 -7.36 8.47
N THR A 80 1.10 -8.49 8.90
CA THR A 80 1.04 -8.87 10.31
C THR A 80 1.98 -7.98 11.12
N HIS A 81 1.45 -7.33 12.16
CA HIS A 81 2.24 -6.51 13.06
C HIS A 81 3.01 -7.39 14.04
N ALA A 82 4.33 -7.16 14.17
CA ALA A 82 5.16 -7.87 15.11
C ALA A 82 4.64 -7.62 16.55
N GLY A 83 4.27 -8.69 17.23
CA GLY A 83 4.03 -8.70 18.67
C GLY A 83 2.63 -8.34 19.17
N ARG A 84 1.63 -8.11 18.32
CA ARG A 84 0.31 -7.70 18.84
C ARG A 84 -0.87 -8.63 18.61
N TRP A 85 -1.02 -9.32 17.45
CA TRP A 85 -2.30 -9.97 17.15
C TRP A 85 -2.23 -11.39 16.58
N PHE A 86 -1.10 -11.79 16.03
CA PHE A 86 -0.94 -13.13 15.46
C PHE A 86 0.35 -13.76 15.98
N GLN A 87 0.23 -14.63 16.95
CA GLN A 87 1.30 -15.57 17.30
C GLN A 87 1.31 -16.69 16.24
N GLY A 88 2.24 -16.58 15.31
CA GLY A 88 2.43 -17.54 14.23
C GLY A 88 1.83 -17.05 12.91
N GLU A 89 2.44 -17.50 11.81
CA GLU A 89 1.93 -17.32 10.44
C GLU A 89 0.70 -18.21 10.21
N THR A 90 -0.35 -18.00 10.97
CA THR A 90 -1.62 -18.56 10.58
C THR A 90 -2.02 -17.77 9.34
N PHE A 91 -2.02 -18.47 8.19
CA PHE A 91 -2.72 -17.96 7.01
C PHE A 91 -4.07 -17.50 7.47
N PRO A 92 -4.50 -16.35 6.98
CA PRO A 92 -5.75 -15.78 7.43
C PRO A 92 -6.86 -16.79 7.20
N ASP A 93 -7.91 -16.64 7.97
CA ASP A 93 -9.20 -17.26 7.71
C ASP A 93 -9.83 -16.75 6.38
N ILE A 94 -9.00 -16.25 5.46
CA ILE A 94 -9.40 -15.81 4.12
C ILE A 94 -9.37 -17.00 3.17
N ARG A 95 -10.48 -17.25 2.54
CA ARG A 95 -10.65 -18.35 1.57
C ARG A 95 -10.00 -17.97 0.24
N MET A 96 -8.67 -18.11 0.15
CA MET A 96 -7.86 -17.70 -1.00
C MET A 96 -8.30 -18.36 -2.31
N GLU A 97 -8.81 -19.59 -2.24
CA GLU A 97 -9.31 -20.36 -3.38
C GLU A 97 -10.60 -19.77 -4.02
N ARG A 98 -11.28 -18.88 -3.31
CA ARG A 98 -12.50 -18.23 -3.80
C ARG A 98 -12.23 -16.99 -4.65
N PHE A 99 -11.02 -16.45 -4.63
CA PHE A 99 -10.68 -15.35 -5.51
C PHE A 99 -10.65 -15.83 -6.98
N LYS A 100 -11.20 -15.01 -7.85
CA LYS A 100 -11.15 -15.27 -9.29
C LYS A 100 -9.75 -15.07 -9.86
N MET A 101 -9.08 -14.05 -9.39
CA MET A 101 -7.68 -13.77 -9.66
C MET A 101 -7.06 -13.22 -8.38
N VAL A 102 -5.86 -13.65 -8.05
CA VAL A 102 -5.16 -13.16 -6.86
C VAL A 102 -3.69 -12.93 -7.16
N SER A 103 -3.21 -11.75 -6.78
CA SER A 103 -1.81 -11.39 -6.83
C SER A 103 -1.42 -10.62 -5.57
N ILE A 104 -0.18 -10.78 -5.11
CA ILE A 104 0.34 -10.14 -3.91
C ILE A 104 1.64 -9.38 -4.21
N ARG A 105 1.89 -8.31 -3.47
CA ARG A 105 3.14 -7.54 -3.59
C ARG A 105 4.32 -8.18 -2.86
N ASP A 106 4.08 -9.22 -2.09
CA ASP A 106 5.07 -9.89 -1.25
C ASP A 106 5.82 -10.92 -2.10
N TYR A 107 7.09 -10.63 -2.40
CA TYR A 107 7.93 -11.47 -3.25
C TYR A 107 8.39 -12.73 -2.52
N ASN A 108 8.25 -13.89 -3.17
CA ASN A 108 8.60 -15.21 -2.59
C ASN A 108 7.89 -15.50 -1.25
N HIS A 109 6.66 -15.01 -1.10
CA HIS A 109 5.85 -15.30 0.08
C HIS A 109 5.52 -16.80 0.16
N PRO A 110 5.48 -17.41 1.36
CA PRO A 110 5.19 -18.84 1.54
C PRO A 110 3.86 -19.31 0.93
N SER A 111 2.88 -18.42 0.76
CA SER A 111 1.60 -18.73 0.09
C SER A 111 1.74 -19.17 -1.36
N LYS A 112 2.87 -18.92 -2.01
CA LYS A 112 3.09 -19.17 -3.44
C LYS A 112 2.10 -18.47 -4.39
N ILE A 113 1.42 -17.43 -3.91
CA ILE A 113 0.56 -16.59 -4.72
C ILE A 113 1.43 -15.80 -5.70
N GLU A 114 0.88 -15.49 -6.88
CA GLU A 114 1.54 -14.72 -7.92
C GLU A 114 2.02 -13.36 -7.38
N TYR A 115 3.30 -13.07 -7.61
CA TYR A 115 3.87 -11.78 -7.27
C TYR A 115 3.44 -10.71 -8.28
N LEU A 116 2.94 -9.60 -7.76
CA LEU A 116 2.66 -8.38 -8.52
C LEU A 116 3.07 -7.17 -7.69
N PRO A 117 4.03 -6.35 -8.16
CA PRO A 117 4.44 -5.17 -7.40
C PRO A 117 3.29 -4.16 -7.25
N CYS A 118 3.35 -3.32 -6.20
CA CYS A 118 2.32 -2.33 -5.93
C CYS A 118 2.09 -1.41 -7.15
N PRO A 119 0.83 -1.17 -7.57
CA PRO A 119 0.51 -0.36 -8.75
C PRO A 119 0.91 1.10 -8.61
N SER A 120 1.24 1.59 -7.41
CA SER A 120 1.80 2.94 -7.21
C SER A 120 3.11 3.20 -7.99
N ALA A 121 3.78 2.16 -8.46
CA ALA A 121 4.91 2.27 -9.39
C ALA A 121 4.56 3.07 -10.64
N ILE A 122 3.31 2.96 -11.13
CA ILE A 122 2.85 3.66 -12.34
C ILE A 122 2.85 5.18 -12.09
N ALA A 123 2.34 5.64 -10.94
CA ALA A 123 2.39 7.05 -10.59
C ALA A 123 3.82 7.56 -10.42
N VAL A 124 4.66 6.78 -9.72
CA VAL A 124 6.09 7.11 -9.56
C VAL A 124 6.77 7.25 -10.91
N GLY A 125 6.50 6.34 -11.86
CA GLY A 125 7.03 6.40 -13.22
C GLY A 125 6.60 7.67 -13.97
N LYS A 126 5.32 8.03 -13.91
CA LYS A 126 4.78 9.25 -14.50
C LYS A 126 5.45 10.49 -13.91
N ILE A 127 5.49 10.61 -12.58
CA ILE A 127 6.09 11.74 -11.89
C ILE A 127 7.59 11.82 -12.17
N ASN A 128 8.30 10.70 -12.18
CA ASN A 128 9.73 10.64 -12.47
C ASN A 128 10.06 11.23 -13.85
N GLY A 129 9.17 11.07 -14.83
CA GLY A 129 9.38 11.55 -16.20
C GLY A 129 9.39 13.07 -16.36
N TYR A 130 8.76 13.83 -15.42
CA TYR A 130 8.68 15.29 -15.52
C TYR A 130 9.36 16.05 -14.37
N ILE A 131 9.92 15.36 -13.40
CA ILE A 131 10.69 15.99 -12.31
C ILE A 131 12.18 15.87 -12.55
N ASP A 132 12.85 17.02 -12.64
CA ASP A 132 14.30 17.06 -12.60
C ASP A 132 14.85 16.78 -11.19
N GLY A 133 15.76 15.81 -11.09
CA GLY A 133 16.33 15.35 -9.82
C GLY A 133 17.69 15.95 -9.54
N LYS A 134 17.81 17.26 -9.26
CA LYS A 134 19.07 17.80 -8.77
C LYS A 134 19.33 17.29 -7.36
N LYS A 135 20.45 16.58 -7.17
CA LYS A 135 20.87 16.14 -5.83
C LYS A 135 21.23 17.35 -4.96
N ILE A 136 20.55 17.51 -3.85
CA ILE A 136 20.76 18.60 -2.89
C ILE A 136 21.19 18.08 -1.52
N ARG A 137 20.92 16.79 -1.20
CA ARG A 137 21.22 16.22 0.10
C ARG A 137 21.82 14.83 0.00
N LYS A 138 22.73 14.53 0.91
CA LYS A 138 23.30 13.18 1.05
C LYS A 138 22.25 12.21 1.61
N TYR A 139 21.54 12.60 2.67
CA TYR A 139 20.51 11.80 3.31
C TYR A 139 19.17 12.52 3.27
N GLY A 140 18.13 11.84 2.81
CA GLY A 140 16.73 12.25 2.94
C GLY A 140 16.01 11.35 3.94
N VAL A 141 15.19 11.92 4.80
CA VAL A 141 14.42 11.19 5.80
C VAL A 141 12.93 11.30 5.52
N ILE A 142 12.25 10.15 5.39
CA ILE A 142 10.81 10.09 5.21
C ILE A 142 10.22 9.23 6.32
N GLU A 143 9.50 9.85 7.23
CA GLU A 143 9.00 9.20 8.44
C GLU A 143 7.52 8.82 8.30
N HIS A 144 7.13 7.80 9.06
CA HIS A 144 5.71 7.51 9.26
C HIS A 144 5.04 8.70 9.97
N LYS A 145 3.83 9.07 9.54
CA LYS A 145 3.11 10.24 10.06
C LYS A 145 2.96 10.26 11.59
N ASP A 146 2.82 9.08 12.20
CA ASP A 146 2.57 8.88 13.62
C ASP A 146 3.74 8.24 14.38
N LEU A 147 4.77 7.74 13.68
CA LEU A 147 5.91 7.02 14.26
C LEU A 147 7.23 7.68 13.81
N PRO A 148 7.70 8.74 14.47
CA PRO A 148 8.96 9.38 14.11
C PRO A 148 10.16 8.45 14.36
N ILE A 149 11.19 8.57 13.54
CA ILE A 149 12.45 7.84 13.73
C ILE A 149 13.27 8.53 14.83
N GLN A 150 13.56 7.80 15.88
CA GLN A 150 14.34 8.30 17.03
C GLN A 150 15.85 8.28 16.72
N GLY A 151 16.62 9.18 17.37
CA GLY A 151 18.08 9.17 17.32
C GLY A 151 18.72 9.72 16.04
N ILE A 152 17.95 10.40 15.18
CA ILE A 152 18.45 11.06 13.97
C ILE A 152 18.21 12.57 13.95
N ASP A 153 18.21 13.22 15.11
CA ASP A 153 17.90 14.64 15.28
C ASP A 153 18.92 15.58 14.58
N TRP A 154 20.08 15.05 14.25
CA TRP A 154 21.08 15.72 13.43
C TRP A 154 20.69 15.83 11.93
N LEU A 155 19.70 15.03 11.46
CA LEU A 155 19.06 15.16 10.14
C LEU A 155 17.77 15.96 10.29
N LYS A 156 17.86 17.28 10.13
CA LYS A 156 16.74 18.19 10.35
C LYS A 156 15.77 18.28 9.17
N ASP A 157 16.24 18.05 7.94
CA ASP A 157 15.41 18.05 6.74
C ASP A 157 14.68 16.71 6.61
N ARG A 158 13.42 16.68 7.03
CA ARG A 158 12.57 15.48 7.08
C ARG A 158 11.20 15.79 6.53
N ILE A 159 10.58 14.79 5.90
CA ILE A 159 9.18 14.83 5.50
C ILE A 159 8.42 13.61 6.05
N LYS A 160 7.10 13.68 6.01
CA LYS A 160 6.23 12.58 6.43
C LYS A 160 5.64 11.85 5.24
N ASN A 161 5.27 10.60 5.43
CA ASN A 161 4.60 9.79 4.40
C ASN A 161 3.15 10.21 4.11
N SER A 162 2.65 11.24 4.78
CA SER A 162 1.35 11.89 4.52
C SER A 162 1.44 13.05 3.52
N GLU A 163 2.63 13.40 3.05
CA GLU A 163 2.83 14.35 1.95
C GLU A 163 2.19 13.84 0.64
N THR A 164 2.06 14.71 -0.35
CA THR A 164 1.66 14.31 -1.69
C THR A 164 2.73 13.43 -2.33
N LEU A 165 2.34 12.52 -3.23
CA LEU A 165 3.31 11.67 -3.92
C LEU A 165 4.33 12.49 -4.70
N ASP A 166 3.92 13.60 -5.35
CA ASP A 166 4.84 14.51 -6.04
C ASP A 166 5.93 15.05 -5.11
N ASN A 167 5.55 15.53 -3.92
CA ASN A 167 6.49 16.02 -2.93
C ASN A 167 7.45 14.92 -2.46
N ILE A 168 6.92 13.72 -2.22
CA ILE A 168 7.74 12.56 -1.82
C ILE A 168 8.72 12.19 -2.92
N VAL A 169 8.28 12.10 -4.19
CA VAL A 169 9.14 11.77 -5.32
C VAL A 169 10.22 12.84 -5.53
N ARG A 170 9.87 14.15 -5.45
CA ARG A 170 10.85 15.24 -5.51
C ARG A 170 11.88 15.12 -4.41
N TYR A 171 11.44 14.85 -3.21
CA TYR A 171 12.32 14.67 -2.06
C TYR A 171 13.26 13.46 -2.22
N ILE A 172 12.74 12.33 -2.68
CA ILE A 172 13.53 11.13 -2.97
C ILE A 172 14.56 11.44 -4.06
N LYS A 173 14.15 12.05 -5.18
CA LYS A 173 15.05 12.37 -6.31
C LYS A 173 16.19 13.30 -5.89
N SER A 174 15.93 14.26 -5.02
CA SER A 174 16.92 15.21 -4.52
C SER A 174 17.89 14.64 -3.46
N SER A 175 17.73 13.38 -3.06
CA SER A 175 18.53 12.70 -2.05
C SER A 175 19.43 11.63 -2.70
N GLU A 176 20.59 11.33 -2.09
CA GLU A 176 21.44 10.20 -2.51
C GLU A 176 21.02 8.91 -1.81
N VAL A 177 20.74 8.99 -0.53
CA VAL A 177 20.30 7.89 0.33
C VAL A 177 18.99 8.26 0.99
N ILE A 178 18.02 7.38 0.97
CA ILE A 178 16.74 7.55 1.70
C ILE A 178 16.76 6.70 2.96
N ILE A 179 16.36 7.31 4.07
CA ILE A 179 16.15 6.68 5.36
C ILE A 179 14.67 6.76 5.67
N THR A 180 14.03 5.63 5.94
CA THR A 180 12.60 5.61 6.20
C THR A 180 12.21 4.45 7.13
N ASN A 181 11.07 4.57 7.80
CA ASN A 181 10.41 3.49 8.53
C ASN A 181 9.07 3.10 7.89
N THR A 182 8.83 3.49 6.62
CA THR A 182 7.59 3.22 5.90
C THR A 182 7.81 2.33 4.70
N TYR A 183 6.87 1.40 4.45
CA TYR A 183 6.98 0.47 3.33
C TYR A 183 6.97 1.17 1.97
N HIS A 184 5.98 2.01 1.70
CA HIS A 184 5.83 2.64 0.39
C HIS A 184 6.95 3.62 0.07
N CYS A 185 7.43 4.39 1.06
CA CYS A 185 8.57 5.28 0.81
C CYS A 185 9.87 4.50 0.53
N ALA A 186 10.07 3.34 1.19
CA ALA A 186 11.16 2.45 0.84
C ALA A 186 10.98 1.88 -0.58
N TYR A 187 9.80 1.40 -0.91
CA TYR A 187 9.47 0.89 -2.24
C TYR A 187 9.72 1.93 -3.34
N TRP A 188 9.18 3.15 -3.21
CA TRP A 188 9.37 4.21 -4.19
C TRP A 188 10.83 4.67 -4.32
N SER A 189 11.58 4.67 -3.21
CA SER A 189 13.01 5.00 -3.23
C SER A 189 13.80 3.97 -4.02
N ILE A 190 13.50 2.69 -3.87
CA ILE A 190 14.08 1.59 -4.64
C ILE A 190 13.76 1.76 -6.13
N LEU A 191 12.48 2.03 -6.47
CA LEU A 191 12.05 2.25 -7.85
C LEU A 191 12.76 3.44 -8.51
N LEU A 192 13.12 4.44 -7.73
CA LEU A 192 13.84 5.64 -8.18
C LEU A 192 15.37 5.50 -8.12
N ASN A 193 15.88 4.27 -8.05
CA ASN A 193 17.29 3.95 -8.03
C ASN A 193 18.07 4.64 -6.88
N LYS A 194 17.46 4.72 -5.69
CA LYS A 194 18.10 5.28 -4.51
C LYS A 194 18.59 4.19 -3.56
N LYS A 195 19.74 4.41 -2.95
CA LYS A 195 20.15 3.65 -1.79
C LYS A 195 19.11 3.87 -0.70
N THR A 196 18.56 2.78 -0.18
CA THR A 196 17.42 2.84 0.76
C THR A 196 17.75 2.10 2.04
N ILE A 197 17.58 2.78 3.17
CA ILE A 197 17.75 2.24 4.52
C ILE A 197 16.41 2.27 5.22
N VAL A 198 15.96 1.13 5.69
CA VAL A 198 14.73 1.00 6.50
C VAL A 198 15.11 0.86 7.97
N ILE A 199 14.52 1.72 8.80
CA ILE A 199 14.73 1.73 10.25
C ILE A 199 13.59 1.00 10.94
N GLY A 200 13.93 -0.12 11.57
CA GLY A 200 12.96 -0.96 12.29
C GLY A 200 12.05 -1.76 11.35
N LYS A 201 11.79 -2.99 11.73
CA LYS A 201 10.79 -3.85 11.07
C LYS A 201 9.63 -4.04 12.04
N TRP A 202 8.57 -3.27 11.87
CA TRP A 202 7.42 -3.34 12.75
C TRP A 202 6.26 -4.19 12.18
N SER A 203 6.46 -4.76 10.97
CA SER A 203 5.47 -5.61 10.30
C SER A 203 6.18 -6.56 9.34
N THR A 204 5.56 -7.70 9.08
CA THR A 204 6.05 -8.75 8.15
C THR A 204 6.17 -8.27 6.70
N LYS A 205 5.43 -7.23 6.30
CA LYS A 205 5.52 -6.64 4.94
C LYS A 205 6.93 -6.24 4.52
N PHE A 206 7.82 -5.97 5.48
CA PHE A 206 9.21 -5.60 5.21
C PHE A 206 10.10 -6.78 4.84
N ASP A 207 9.67 -8.01 5.04
CA ASP A 207 10.46 -9.20 4.76
C ASP A 207 10.40 -9.62 3.29
N TYR A 208 9.37 -9.17 2.57
CA TYR A 208 9.03 -9.65 1.24
C TYR A 208 9.30 -8.65 0.11
N PHE A 209 10.21 -7.72 0.30
CA PHE A 209 10.68 -6.89 -0.81
C PHE A 209 11.41 -7.75 -1.85
N LYS A 210 11.07 -7.62 -3.13
CA LYS A 210 11.84 -8.21 -4.23
C LYS A 210 13.24 -7.60 -4.31
N CYS A 211 13.32 -6.29 -4.30
CA CYS A 211 14.54 -5.49 -4.23
C CYS A 211 14.71 -5.06 -2.76
N LYS A 212 15.59 -5.73 -2.03
CA LYS A 212 15.70 -5.56 -0.58
C LYS A 212 16.45 -4.27 -0.21
N PRO A 213 15.83 -3.36 0.57
CA PRO A 213 16.56 -2.25 1.18
C PRO A 213 17.54 -2.77 2.23
N GLU A 214 18.47 -1.93 2.63
CA GLU A 214 19.28 -2.18 3.83
C GLU A 214 18.42 -1.95 5.06
N PHE A 215 18.55 -2.81 6.08
CA PHE A 215 17.78 -2.74 7.32
C PHE A 215 18.65 -2.41 8.50
N ILE A 216 18.23 -1.44 9.32
CA ILE A 216 18.79 -1.20 10.64
C ILE A 216 17.73 -1.60 11.67
N SER A 217 18.02 -2.64 12.43
CA SER A 217 17.26 -2.98 13.63
C SER A 217 17.76 -2.12 14.78
N ILE A 218 16.83 -1.54 15.53
CA ILE A 218 17.14 -0.80 16.76
C ILE A 218 16.64 -1.64 17.93
N GLY A 219 17.56 -2.08 18.77
CA GLY A 219 17.25 -2.75 20.04
C GLY A 219 16.67 -1.77 21.06
N GLN A 220 16.06 -2.31 22.11
CA GLN A 220 15.52 -1.49 23.20
C GLN A 220 16.67 -0.70 23.87
N GLY A 221 16.58 0.63 23.89
CA GLY A 221 17.61 1.51 24.42
C GLY A 221 18.81 1.77 23.49
N GLU A 222 18.83 1.21 22.28
CA GLU A 222 19.89 1.44 21.31
C GLU A 222 19.67 2.78 20.58
N ILE A 223 20.74 3.59 20.49
CA ILE A 223 20.72 4.88 19.80
C ILE A 223 21.21 4.69 18.35
N LEU A 224 20.45 5.23 17.39
CA LEU A 224 20.85 5.27 16.00
C LEU A 224 21.94 6.33 15.78
N THR A 225 23.16 5.90 15.54
CA THR A 225 24.31 6.79 15.34
C THR A 225 24.53 7.13 13.86
N GLN A 226 25.14 8.29 13.59
CA GLN A 226 25.56 8.67 12.23
C GLN A 226 26.45 7.59 11.59
N LYS A 227 27.42 7.04 12.35
CA LYS A 227 28.31 5.98 11.88
C LYS A 227 27.53 4.74 11.40
N LYS A 228 26.50 4.32 12.13
CA LYS A 228 25.66 3.17 11.74
C LYS A 228 24.91 3.42 10.43
N ILE A 229 24.43 4.65 10.20
CA ILE A 229 23.80 5.06 8.94
C ILE A 229 24.81 5.08 7.80
N GLU A 230 26.01 5.61 8.02
CA GLU A 230 27.07 5.64 7.01
C GLU A 230 27.52 4.24 6.59
N GLU A 231 27.68 3.34 7.53
CA GLU A 231 28.00 1.92 7.28
C GLU A 231 26.88 1.22 6.48
N SER A 232 25.64 1.42 6.87
CA SER A 232 24.47 0.87 6.15
C SER A 232 24.31 1.47 4.76
N SER A 233 24.60 2.75 4.57
CA SER A 233 24.55 3.39 3.26
C SER A 233 25.59 2.82 2.25
N LYS A 234 26.70 2.29 2.75
CA LYS A 234 27.70 1.58 1.90
C LYS A 234 27.19 0.20 1.48
N LYS A 235 26.39 -0.45 2.30
CA LYS A 235 25.82 -1.78 2.03
C LYS A 235 24.54 -1.72 1.16
N ALA A 236 23.81 -0.59 1.21
CA ALA A 236 22.57 -0.42 0.47
C ALA A 236 22.82 -0.49 -1.04
N ASN A 237 22.03 -1.32 -1.71
CA ASN A 237 22.08 -1.52 -3.16
C ASN A 237 21.19 -0.53 -3.91
N ILE A 238 21.50 -0.38 -5.21
CA ILE A 238 20.66 0.28 -6.23
C ILE A 238 20.13 -0.81 -7.16
N TYR A 239 18.87 -0.68 -7.59
CA TYR A 239 18.19 -1.68 -8.40
C TYR A 239 17.69 -1.09 -9.71
N GLU A 240 18.61 -1.00 -10.69
CA GLU A 240 18.26 -0.51 -12.01
C GLU A 240 17.18 -1.37 -12.67
N GLY A 241 16.26 -0.74 -13.38
CA GLY A 241 15.16 -1.42 -14.07
C GLY A 241 13.98 -1.85 -13.18
N ALA A 242 14.06 -1.64 -11.85
CA ALA A 242 12.99 -2.05 -10.93
C ALA A 242 11.66 -1.31 -11.20
N LEU A 243 11.73 -0.04 -11.60
CA LEU A 243 10.55 0.75 -11.95
C LEU A 243 9.88 0.23 -13.22
N GLU A 244 10.67 0.05 -14.27
CA GLU A 244 10.20 -0.43 -15.57
C GLU A 244 9.57 -1.82 -15.46
N GLU A 245 10.20 -2.70 -14.69
CA GLU A 245 9.64 -4.01 -14.41
C GLU A 245 8.30 -3.92 -13.66
N ALA A 246 8.22 -3.09 -12.63
CA ALA A 246 7.02 -2.94 -11.83
C ALA A 246 5.85 -2.39 -12.65
N VAL A 247 6.08 -1.41 -13.52
CA VAL A 247 5.08 -0.88 -14.45
C VAL A 247 4.64 -1.96 -15.42
N LYS A 248 5.60 -2.64 -16.08
CA LYS A 248 5.31 -3.70 -17.05
C LYS A 248 4.45 -4.82 -16.46
N LEU A 249 4.76 -5.28 -15.24
CA LEU A 249 3.99 -6.34 -14.59
C LEU A 249 2.55 -5.90 -14.30
N ASN A 250 2.34 -4.66 -13.86
CA ASN A 250 1.00 -4.12 -13.64
C ASN A 250 0.21 -4.01 -14.95
N ASP A 251 0.83 -3.57 -16.05
CA ASP A 251 0.19 -3.51 -17.37
C ASP A 251 -0.20 -4.90 -17.89
N LEU A 252 0.63 -5.91 -17.64
CA LEU A 252 0.30 -7.30 -18.01
C LEU A 252 -0.86 -7.84 -17.15
N TYR A 253 -0.88 -7.53 -15.87
CA TYR A 253 -1.98 -7.94 -15.00
C TYR A 253 -3.28 -7.20 -15.39
N PHE A 254 -3.20 -5.91 -15.70
CA PHE A 254 -4.34 -5.15 -16.21
C PHE A 254 -4.95 -5.79 -17.46
N LYS A 255 -4.14 -6.22 -18.43
CA LYS A 255 -4.64 -6.91 -19.62
C LYS A 255 -5.45 -8.16 -19.25
N ARG A 256 -4.96 -8.96 -18.33
CA ARG A 256 -5.66 -10.16 -17.84
C ARG A 256 -6.98 -9.82 -17.15
N VAL A 257 -6.98 -8.79 -16.30
CA VAL A 257 -8.19 -8.30 -15.61
C VAL A 257 -9.18 -7.77 -16.64
N LYS A 258 -8.72 -6.96 -17.60
CA LYS A 258 -9.54 -6.45 -18.69
C LYS A 258 -10.19 -7.58 -19.51
N ASP A 259 -9.40 -8.57 -19.94
CA ASP A 259 -9.89 -9.72 -20.70
C ASP A 259 -10.93 -10.54 -19.90
N TYR A 260 -10.79 -10.59 -18.60
CA TYR A 260 -11.78 -11.21 -17.72
C TYR A 260 -13.07 -10.40 -17.64
N ILE A 261 -12.97 -9.10 -17.37
CA ILE A 261 -14.14 -8.20 -17.27
C ILE A 261 -14.91 -8.15 -18.58
N ASP A 262 -14.22 -8.07 -19.72
CA ASP A 262 -14.84 -8.03 -21.04
C ASP A 262 -15.67 -9.32 -21.34
N LYS A 263 -15.31 -10.45 -20.74
CA LYS A 263 -16.07 -11.71 -20.84
C LYS A 263 -17.30 -11.75 -19.91
N CYS A 264 -17.35 -10.94 -18.89
CA CYS A 264 -18.48 -10.90 -17.95
C CYS A 264 -19.71 -10.16 -18.47
N ASN A 265 -19.65 -9.58 -19.68
CA ASN A 265 -20.77 -8.86 -20.34
C ASN A 265 -21.45 -7.82 -19.44
N LEU A 266 -20.67 -7.08 -18.65
CA LEU A 266 -21.21 -6.05 -17.77
C LEU A 266 -21.89 -4.93 -18.56
N SER A 267 -22.98 -4.40 -18.01
CA SER A 267 -23.67 -3.24 -18.56
C SER A 267 -22.74 -2.02 -18.57
N LYS A 268 -22.56 -1.41 -19.74
CA LYS A 268 -21.77 -0.19 -19.89
C LYS A 268 -22.63 1.03 -19.59
N CYS A 269 -22.15 1.89 -18.71
CA CYS A 269 -22.82 3.12 -18.33
C CYS A 269 -22.37 4.27 -19.23
N LYS A 270 -23.28 4.93 -19.95
CA LYS A 270 -22.93 6.04 -20.86
C LYS A 270 -23.02 7.44 -20.24
N GLU A 271 -23.71 7.66 -19.12
CA GLU A 271 -24.12 9.02 -18.73
C GLU A 271 -24.03 9.41 -17.25
N LYS A 272 -23.60 8.56 -16.31
CA LYS A 272 -23.76 8.86 -14.86
C LYS A 272 -22.51 9.19 -14.05
N GLN A 273 -21.34 9.33 -14.67
CA GLN A 273 -20.07 9.35 -13.94
C GLN A 273 -19.77 10.62 -13.13
N GLU A 274 -20.21 11.80 -13.54
CA GLU A 274 -19.91 13.05 -12.82
C GLU A 274 -20.71 13.21 -11.53
N ILE A 275 -21.95 12.72 -11.49
CA ILE A 275 -22.84 12.84 -10.32
C ILE A 275 -22.39 11.91 -9.20
N TYR A 276 -21.95 10.69 -9.51
CA TYR A 276 -21.49 9.73 -8.50
C TYR A 276 -20.16 10.12 -7.85
N GLN A 277 -19.28 10.82 -8.55
CA GLN A 277 -18.03 11.33 -7.93
C GLN A 277 -18.30 12.43 -6.90
N MET A 278 -19.27 13.33 -7.14
CA MET A 278 -19.57 14.43 -6.21
C MET A 278 -20.35 13.94 -4.97
N GLU A 279 -21.33 13.09 -5.13
CA GLU A 279 -22.05 12.49 -4.00
C GLU A 279 -21.14 11.61 -3.14
N TYR A 280 -20.20 10.90 -3.76
CA TYR A 280 -19.22 10.07 -3.11
C TYR A 280 -18.26 10.87 -2.21
N ILE A 281 -17.75 12.02 -2.65
CA ILE A 281 -16.88 12.87 -1.84
C ILE A 281 -17.61 13.41 -0.60
N ASN A 282 -18.88 13.73 -0.71
CA ASN A 282 -19.68 14.26 0.39
C ASN A 282 -20.14 13.19 1.39
N SER A 283 -20.54 12.02 0.90
CA SER A 283 -20.90 10.89 1.75
C SER A 283 -19.68 10.29 2.44
N TRP A 284 -18.53 10.22 1.75
CA TRP A 284 -17.29 9.70 2.30
C TRP A 284 -16.76 10.52 3.48
N ASN A 285 -16.87 11.86 3.44
CA ASN A 285 -16.45 12.71 4.56
C ASN A 285 -17.30 12.51 5.83
N LEU A 286 -18.58 12.21 5.69
CA LEU A 286 -19.46 11.94 6.84
C LEU A 286 -19.27 10.50 7.35
N GLN A 287 -19.21 9.55 6.44
CA GLN A 287 -19.03 8.13 6.71
C GLN A 287 -17.68 7.85 7.36
N SER A 288 -16.59 8.41 6.84
CA SER A 288 -15.24 8.27 7.38
C SER A 288 -15.14 8.79 8.83
N LYS A 289 -15.88 9.85 9.18
CA LYS A 289 -15.93 10.35 10.55
C LYS A 289 -16.70 9.44 11.51
N LEU A 290 -17.78 8.83 11.04
CA LEU A 290 -18.54 7.86 11.83
C LEU A 290 -17.72 6.59 12.08
N GLU A 291 -17.00 6.11 11.08
CA GLU A 291 -16.14 4.93 11.17
C GLU A 291 -14.92 5.17 12.06
N GLU A 292 -14.34 6.37 12.04
CA GLU A 292 -13.29 6.76 12.98
C GLU A 292 -13.77 6.71 14.43
N ILE A 293 -15.01 7.10 14.67
CA ILE A 293 -15.65 7.04 15.99
C ILE A 293 -15.92 5.60 16.39
N ASP A 294 -16.49 4.77 15.53
CA ASP A 294 -16.76 3.35 15.79
C ASP A 294 -15.46 2.58 16.06
N TRP A 295 -14.40 2.83 15.25
CA TRP A 295 -13.08 2.23 15.47
C TRP A 295 -12.44 2.65 16.80
N LEU A 296 -12.59 3.92 17.18
CA LEU A 296 -12.11 4.42 18.48
C LEU A 296 -12.87 3.79 19.65
N LEU A 297 -14.19 3.56 19.50
CA LEU A 297 -15.01 2.91 20.49
C LEU A 297 -14.68 1.42 20.63
N GLU A 298 -14.54 0.69 19.53
CA GLU A 298 -14.12 -0.72 19.54
C GLU A 298 -12.73 -0.88 20.22
N ARG A 299 -11.80 0.00 19.90
CA ARG A 299 -10.45 -0.04 20.49
C ARG A 299 -10.44 0.32 21.98
N ARG A 300 -11.35 1.17 22.43
CA ARG A 300 -11.52 1.50 23.85
C ARG A 300 -12.11 0.34 24.63
N LEU A 301 -13.10 -0.35 24.10
CA LEU A 301 -13.69 -1.55 24.68
C LEU A 301 -12.66 -2.69 24.78
N GLU A 302 -11.86 -2.90 23.74
CA GLU A 302 -10.75 -3.88 23.77
C GLU A 302 -9.69 -3.55 24.85
N MET A 303 -9.46 -2.28 25.14
CA MET A 303 -8.51 -1.86 26.19
C MET A 303 -9.09 -1.98 27.61
N GLU A 304 -10.40 -1.84 27.76
CA GLU A 304 -11.10 -2.00 29.05
C GLU A 304 -11.29 -3.48 29.44
N GLU A 305 -11.30 -4.41 28.49
CA GLU A 305 -11.33 -5.87 28.77
C GLU A 305 -9.95 -6.42 29.21
N PHE A 306 -8.86 -5.65 29.13
CA PHE A 306 -7.51 -6.04 29.56
C PHE A 306 -7.07 -5.41 30.89
N HIS A 307 -7.95 -4.73 31.59
CA HIS A 307 -7.76 -4.24 32.98
C HIS A 307 -8.72 -4.90 33.96
#